data_1bf5c92e3cc0ddebbabfdc3e854db55d
#
_entry.id   1bf5c92e3cc0ddebbabfdc3e854db55d
#
_cell.length_a   1.000
_cell.length_b   1.000
_cell.length_c   1.000
_cell.angle_alpha   90.00
_cell.angle_beta   90.00
_cell.angle_gamma   90.00
#
_symmetry.space_group_name_H-M   'P 1'
#
loop_
_entity.id
_entity.type
_entity.pdbx_description
1 polymer ?
#
loop_
_entity_poly.entity_id
_entity_poly.type
_entity_poly.pdbx_seq_one_letter_code
_entity_poly.pdbx_strand_id
1 'polypeptide(L)'
;DLMVGIATPVAMAMQAATEDAKTPVVFSAVSDPVGAKLVDSIEAPGHNITGTSDYLDTNAVMDLIFAADPNAAKIGFLYDVGQDSSTAPIAHAKEYLDAKGVAYVERTGTNATEVAQAAQSLVADGVDAVFTPTDNTIMESYLAIYETFANAKIPHYTGADSFALNGAFLGYGVDYANLGRETANMIADILIDGKDPATLAVKTFDNGTATVNTETCAAVGFDYDTIEAAFAPLCTKVQSITTAESFGDLAG
;
A
#
# COMPACT_ATOMS: atom_id res chain seq x y z
N ASP A 1 -2.56 30.67 1.55
CA ASP A 1 -2.19 29.49 2.32
C ASP A 1 -2.61 28.24 1.56
N LEU A 2 -2.11 27.07 1.95
CA LEU A 2 -2.31 25.79 1.30
C LEU A 2 -2.55 24.72 2.37
N MET A 3 -3.34 23.69 2.05
CA MET A 3 -3.54 22.51 2.93
C MET A 3 -2.81 21.30 2.38
N VAL A 4 -2.31 20.43 3.26
CA VAL A 4 -1.66 19.18 2.88
C VAL A 4 -2.41 18.01 3.52
N GLY A 5 -2.87 17.06 2.68
CA GLY A 5 -3.57 15.85 3.11
C GLY A 5 -2.74 14.60 2.85
N ILE A 6 -2.46 13.80 3.87
CA ILE A 6 -1.74 12.53 3.72
C ILE A 6 -2.77 11.40 3.67
N ALA A 7 -2.64 10.51 2.71
CA ALA A 7 -3.53 9.41 2.38
C ALA A 7 -4.92 9.82 1.84
N THR A 8 -5.59 8.90 1.16
CA THR A 8 -6.85 9.15 0.45
C THR A 8 -7.96 9.73 1.33
N PRO A 9 -8.26 9.21 2.55
CA PRO A 9 -9.35 9.72 3.36
C PRO A 9 -9.16 11.18 3.78
N VAL A 10 -7.93 11.58 4.12
CA VAL A 10 -7.60 12.95 4.52
C VAL A 10 -7.66 13.90 3.32
N ALA A 11 -7.16 13.47 2.15
CA ALA A 11 -7.26 14.26 0.92
C ALA A 11 -8.72 14.53 0.53
N MET A 12 -9.61 13.55 0.62
CA MET A 12 -11.05 13.70 0.36
C MET A 12 -11.70 14.68 1.35
N ALA A 13 -11.38 14.57 2.64
CA ALA A 13 -11.89 15.49 3.66
C ALA A 13 -11.44 16.95 3.40
N MET A 14 -10.17 17.14 2.97
CA MET A 14 -9.66 18.47 2.64
C MET A 14 -10.26 19.02 1.35
N GLN A 15 -10.49 18.19 0.33
CA GLN A 15 -11.19 18.59 -0.89
C GLN A 15 -12.59 19.13 -0.54
N ALA A 16 -13.37 18.36 0.23
CA ALA A 16 -14.70 18.77 0.67
C ALA A 16 -14.67 20.08 1.49
N ALA A 17 -13.72 20.22 2.41
CA ALA A 17 -13.58 21.41 3.26
C ALA A 17 -13.17 22.67 2.47
N THR A 18 -12.58 22.54 1.29
CA THR A 18 -12.08 23.64 0.46
C THR A 18 -12.92 23.92 -0.78
N GLU A 19 -14.04 23.22 -0.96
CA GLU A 19 -14.88 23.31 -2.16
C GLU A 19 -15.33 24.74 -2.47
N ASP A 20 -15.77 25.50 -1.48
CA ASP A 20 -16.21 26.89 -1.66
C ASP A 20 -15.04 27.87 -1.70
N ALA A 21 -14.09 27.72 -0.80
CA ALA A 21 -12.97 28.66 -0.63
C ALA A 21 -11.90 28.53 -1.72
N LYS A 22 -11.88 27.40 -2.44
CA LYS A 22 -10.85 27.06 -3.44
C LYS A 22 -9.42 27.17 -2.91
N THR A 23 -9.24 26.96 -1.59
CA THR A 23 -7.90 26.89 -1.00
C THR A 23 -7.12 25.74 -1.66
N PRO A 24 -5.89 25.97 -2.15
CA PRO A 24 -5.08 24.92 -2.73
C PRO A 24 -4.87 23.75 -1.76
N VAL A 25 -4.98 22.54 -2.27
CA VAL A 25 -4.69 21.31 -1.52
C VAL A 25 -3.62 20.52 -2.25
N VAL A 26 -2.62 20.04 -1.52
CA VAL A 26 -1.65 19.05 -2.01
C VAL A 26 -1.84 17.77 -1.23
N PHE A 27 -2.22 16.71 -1.91
CA PHE A 27 -2.23 15.39 -1.28
C PHE A 27 -0.87 14.69 -1.37
N SER A 28 -0.60 13.85 -0.40
CA SER A 28 0.57 12.98 -0.34
C SER A 28 0.10 11.53 -0.19
N ALA A 29 0.65 10.62 -1.01
CA ALA A 29 0.34 9.20 -0.95
C ALA A 29 -1.15 8.89 -1.10
N VAL A 30 -1.71 9.23 -2.26
CA VAL A 30 -3.06 8.82 -2.67
C VAL A 30 -2.93 7.78 -3.78
N SER A 31 -3.44 6.57 -3.54
CA SER A 31 -3.21 5.43 -4.43
C SER A 31 -3.96 5.55 -5.77
N ASP A 32 -5.21 6.00 -5.74
CA ASP A 32 -6.04 6.23 -6.93
C ASP A 32 -6.76 7.59 -6.83
N PRO A 33 -6.09 8.70 -7.17
CA PRO A 33 -6.70 10.02 -7.06
C PRO A 33 -7.82 10.28 -8.06
N VAL A 34 -7.86 9.57 -9.19
CA VAL A 34 -8.94 9.64 -10.18
C VAL A 34 -10.15 8.85 -9.70
N GLY A 35 -9.97 7.62 -9.27
CA GLY A 35 -11.03 6.77 -8.71
C GLY A 35 -11.65 7.38 -7.45
N ALA A 36 -10.85 8.01 -6.60
CA ALA A 36 -11.31 8.78 -5.42
C ALA A 36 -11.97 10.13 -5.80
N LYS A 37 -12.01 10.49 -7.07
CA LYS A 37 -12.60 11.75 -7.59
C LYS A 37 -11.96 13.01 -7.02
N LEU A 38 -10.70 12.94 -6.67
CA LEU A 38 -9.91 14.10 -6.24
C LEU A 38 -9.47 14.95 -7.43
N VAL A 39 -9.18 14.28 -8.55
CA VAL A 39 -8.73 14.91 -9.80
C VAL A 39 -9.46 14.33 -11.00
N ASP A 40 -9.56 15.09 -12.09
CA ASP A 40 -10.15 14.62 -13.35
C ASP A 40 -9.24 13.63 -14.08
N SER A 41 -7.94 13.89 -14.09
CA SER A 41 -6.90 12.99 -14.59
C SER A 41 -5.57 13.24 -13.91
N ILE A 42 -4.61 12.33 -14.10
CA ILE A 42 -3.24 12.46 -13.58
C ILE A 42 -2.54 13.67 -14.20
N GLU A 43 -2.71 13.90 -15.51
CA GLU A 43 -2.03 14.95 -16.26
C GLU A 43 -2.66 16.34 -16.03
N ALA A 44 -3.97 16.39 -15.79
CA ALA A 44 -4.73 17.63 -15.61
C ALA A 44 -5.75 17.45 -14.48
N PRO A 45 -5.38 17.80 -13.24
CA PRO A 45 -6.26 17.62 -12.07
C PRO A 45 -7.62 18.30 -12.16
N GLY A 46 -7.70 19.50 -12.78
CA GLY A 46 -8.96 20.19 -13.05
C GLY A 46 -9.59 20.92 -11.84
N HIS A 47 -9.06 20.74 -10.64
CA HIS A 47 -9.59 21.26 -9.38
C HIS A 47 -8.51 22.02 -8.58
N ASN A 48 -8.89 22.53 -7.40
CA ASN A 48 -7.93 23.17 -6.48
C ASN A 48 -7.05 22.18 -5.70
N ILE A 49 -6.95 20.95 -6.19
CA ILE A 49 -6.22 19.86 -5.53
C ILE A 49 -5.33 19.10 -6.54
N THR A 50 -4.11 18.81 -6.13
CA THR A 50 -3.14 17.96 -6.82
C THR A 50 -2.25 17.27 -5.79
N GLY A 51 -1.25 16.49 -6.20
CA GLY A 51 -0.32 15.87 -5.25
C GLY A 51 0.48 14.72 -5.81
N THR A 52 0.85 13.80 -4.93
CA THR A 52 1.69 12.63 -5.23
C THR A 52 0.91 11.34 -5.04
N SER A 53 0.99 10.43 -6.03
CA SER A 53 0.33 9.13 -5.97
C SER A 53 1.30 8.04 -5.55
N ASP A 54 0.83 7.16 -4.66
CA ASP A 54 1.47 5.89 -4.29
C ASP A 54 0.76 4.70 -4.94
N TYR A 55 0.33 4.85 -6.19
CA TYR A 55 -0.28 3.78 -6.97
C TYR A 55 0.43 2.44 -6.73
N LEU A 56 -0.34 1.37 -6.54
CA LEU A 56 0.17 0.02 -6.31
C LEU A 56 0.04 -0.83 -7.57
N ASP A 57 1.16 -1.33 -8.10
CA ASP A 57 1.15 -2.39 -9.10
C ASP A 57 0.79 -3.73 -8.44
N THR A 58 -0.50 -4.02 -8.38
CA THR A 58 -1.03 -5.22 -7.75
C THR A 58 -0.57 -6.50 -8.47
N ASN A 59 -0.43 -6.46 -9.81
CA ASN A 59 0.02 -7.61 -10.57
C ASN A 59 1.45 -7.99 -10.18
N ALA A 60 2.32 -7.00 -9.98
CA ALA A 60 3.67 -7.25 -9.49
C ALA A 60 3.66 -7.90 -8.10
N VAL A 61 2.79 -7.48 -7.18
CA VAL A 61 2.66 -8.15 -5.88
C VAL A 61 2.20 -9.60 -6.03
N MET A 62 1.23 -9.86 -6.91
CA MET A 62 0.80 -11.24 -7.21
C MET A 62 1.95 -12.07 -7.79
N ASP A 63 2.75 -11.52 -8.71
CA ASP A 63 3.93 -12.20 -9.25
C ASP A 63 4.95 -12.57 -8.16
N LEU A 64 5.16 -11.70 -7.15
CA LEU A 64 6.03 -11.98 -6.01
C LEU A 64 5.50 -13.13 -5.13
N ILE A 65 4.18 -13.26 -4.95
CA ILE A 65 3.59 -14.42 -4.25
C ILE A 65 4.01 -15.72 -4.94
N PHE A 66 3.85 -15.80 -6.26
CA PHE A 66 4.17 -17.01 -7.02
C PHE A 66 5.68 -17.20 -7.27
N ALA A 67 6.49 -16.15 -7.16
CA ALA A 67 7.95 -16.27 -7.17
C ALA A 67 8.47 -16.88 -5.86
N ALA A 68 7.84 -16.57 -4.72
CA ALA A 68 8.19 -17.15 -3.43
C ALA A 68 7.63 -18.56 -3.25
N ASP A 69 6.38 -18.79 -3.66
CA ASP A 69 5.73 -20.12 -3.65
C ASP A 69 4.98 -20.38 -4.96
N PRO A 70 5.61 -21.07 -5.92
CA PRO A 70 4.96 -21.45 -7.19
C PRO A 70 3.76 -22.39 -7.04
N ASN A 71 3.57 -23.00 -5.86
CA ASN A 71 2.49 -23.95 -5.59
C ASN A 71 1.34 -23.32 -4.80
N ALA A 72 1.39 -22.03 -4.48
CA ALA A 72 0.31 -21.34 -3.80
C ALA A 72 -1.02 -21.52 -4.57
N ALA A 73 -2.02 -22.10 -3.91
CA ALA A 73 -3.28 -22.52 -4.50
C ALA A 73 -4.49 -21.74 -3.99
N LYS A 74 -4.34 -21.04 -2.85
CA LYS A 74 -5.40 -20.25 -2.25
C LYS A 74 -4.84 -18.98 -1.61
N ILE A 75 -5.26 -17.82 -2.09
CA ILE A 75 -4.83 -16.51 -1.58
C ILE A 75 -5.92 -15.88 -0.73
N GLY A 76 -5.56 -15.36 0.43
CA GLY A 76 -6.45 -14.58 1.28
C GLY A 76 -6.34 -13.09 0.98
N PHE A 77 -7.47 -12.37 0.97
CA PHE A 77 -7.49 -10.91 0.92
C PHE A 77 -7.96 -10.37 2.28
N LEU A 78 -7.18 -9.47 2.87
CA LEU A 78 -7.52 -8.75 4.09
C LEU A 78 -7.58 -7.26 3.79
N TYR A 79 -8.74 -6.65 3.91
CA TYR A 79 -8.91 -5.22 3.60
C TYR A 79 -10.17 -4.64 4.24
N ASP A 80 -10.28 -3.31 4.25
CA ASP A 80 -11.49 -2.57 4.62
C ASP A 80 -12.25 -2.17 3.34
N VAL A 81 -13.50 -2.60 3.21
CA VAL A 81 -14.38 -2.26 2.08
C VAL A 81 -14.72 -0.77 2.01
N GLY A 82 -14.51 -0.03 3.09
CA GLY A 82 -14.70 1.42 3.15
C GLY A 82 -13.48 2.24 2.69
N GLN A 83 -12.36 1.59 2.38
CA GLN A 83 -11.15 2.25 1.90
C GLN A 83 -11.13 2.31 0.37
N ASP A 84 -11.22 3.52 -0.20
CA ASP A 84 -11.14 3.70 -1.66
C ASP A 84 -9.82 3.19 -2.23
N SER A 85 -8.70 3.31 -1.47
CA SER A 85 -7.39 2.78 -1.84
C SER A 85 -7.33 1.26 -2.01
N SER A 86 -8.30 0.52 -1.47
CA SER A 86 -8.37 -0.95 -1.57
C SER A 86 -9.18 -1.45 -2.76
N THR A 87 -10.10 -0.62 -3.29
CA THR A 87 -11.10 -1.07 -4.29
C THR A 87 -10.45 -1.57 -5.58
N ALA A 88 -9.63 -0.76 -6.24
CA ALA A 88 -8.99 -1.13 -7.50
C ALA A 88 -7.94 -2.24 -7.31
N PRO A 89 -7.04 -2.19 -6.31
CA PRO A 89 -6.08 -3.27 -6.10
C PRO A 89 -6.72 -4.64 -5.82
N ILE A 90 -7.80 -4.70 -5.04
CA ILE A 90 -8.51 -5.98 -4.80
C ILE A 90 -9.18 -6.50 -6.09
N ALA A 91 -9.74 -5.62 -6.90
CA ALA A 91 -10.30 -6.02 -8.20
C ALA A 91 -9.21 -6.60 -9.12
N HIS A 92 -8.07 -5.91 -9.25
CA HIS A 92 -6.93 -6.38 -10.06
C HIS A 92 -6.37 -7.72 -9.55
N ALA A 93 -6.25 -7.90 -8.22
CA ALA A 93 -5.80 -9.16 -7.65
C ALA A 93 -6.75 -10.33 -8.01
N LYS A 94 -8.06 -10.10 -7.96
CA LYS A 94 -9.06 -11.10 -8.38
C LYS A 94 -8.93 -11.46 -9.86
N GLU A 95 -8.87 -10.45 -10.72
CA GLU A 95 -8.68 -10.66 -12.17
C GLU A 95 -7.42 -11.47 -12.46
N TYR A 96 -6.31 -11.16 -11.78
CA TYR A 96 -5.05 -11.88 -11.92
C TYR A 96 -5.18 -13.36 -11.49
N LEU A 97 -5.80 -13.62 -10.32
CA LEU A 97 -5.98 -14.98 -9.81
C LEU A 97 -6.98 -15.79 -10.62
N ASP A 98 -8.07 -15.17 -11.08
CA ASP A 98 -9.05 -15.78 -11.97
C ASP A 98 -8.39 -16.23 -13.29
N ALA A 99 -7.54 -15.39 -13.87
CA ALA A 99 -6.77 -15.73 -15.07
C ALA A 99 -5.79 -16.89 -14.88
N LYS A 100 -5.25 -17.04 -13.66
CA LYS A 100 -4.38 -18.18 -13.28
C LYS A 100 -5.16 -19.42 -12.83
N GLY A 101 -6.44 -19.32 -12.54
CA GLY A 101 -7.25 -20.41 -11.98
C GLY A 101 -6.89 -20.70 -10.51
N VAL A 102 -6.42 -19.72 -9.76
CA VAL A 102 -6.04 -19.81 -8.34
C VAL A 102 -7.21 -19.35 -7.47
N ALA A 103 -7.56 -20.14 -6.45
CA ALA A 103 -8.64 -19.80 -5.52
C ALA A 103 -8.26 -18.63 -4.62
N TYR A 104 -9.27 -17.85 -4.21
CA TYR A 104 -9.10 -16.82 -3.20
C TYR A 104 -10.28 -16.74 -2.23
N VAL A 105 -10.04 -16.14 -1.08
CA VAL A 105 -11.06 -15.88 -0.06
C VAL A 105 -10.85 -14.48 0.51
N GLU A 106 -11.96 -13.77 0.76
CA GLU A 106 -11.94 -12.42 1.28
C GLU A 106 -12.38 -12.39 2.73
N ARG A 107 -11.66 -11.65 3.56
CA ARG A 107 -12.04 -11.29 4.92
C ARG A 107 -11.82 -9.79 5.11
N THR A 108 -12.82 -9.13 5.64
CA THR A 108 -12.82 -7.67 5.75
C THR A 108 -13.00 -7.24 7.20
N GLY A 109 -12.50 -6.05 7.53
CA GLY A 109 -12.68 -5.45 8.84
C GLY A 109 -12.57 -3.94 8.74
N THR A 110 -13.45 -3.22 9.44
CA THR A 110 -13.53 -1.75 9.45
C THR A 110 -12.98 -1.13 10.74
N ASN A 111 -12.51 -1.98 11.65
CA ASN A 111 -11.90 -1.60 12.93
C ASN A 111 -10.98 -2.70 13.44
N ALA A 112 -10.14 -2.40 14.42
CA ALA A 112 -9.10 -3.32 14.92
C ALA A 112 -9.67 -4.69 15.39
N THR A 113 -10.86 -4.73 15.98
CA THR A 113 -11.48 -5.99 16.43
C THR A 113 -11.88 -6.87 15.24
N GLU A 114 -12.52 -6.29 14.24
CA GLU A 114 -12.94 -7.00 13.03
C GLU A 114 -11.71 -7.44 12.22
N VAL A 115 -10.67 -6.60 12.10
CA VAL A 115 -9.42 -6.93 11.44
C VAL A 115 -8.74 -8.14 12.11
N ALA A 116 -8.70 -8.18 13.45
CA ALA A 116 -8.14 -9.33 14.17
C ALA A 116 -8.95 -10.62 13.93
N GLN A 117 -10.29 -10.52 13.91
CA GLN A 117 -11.17 -11.66 13.61
C GLN A 117 -11.01 -12.13 12.14
N ALA A 118 -10.88 -11.18 11.21
CA ALA A 118 -10.65 -11.46 9.79
C ALA A 118 -9.30 -12.19 9.59
N ALA A 119 -8.24 -11.74 10.25
CA ALA A 119 -6.92 -12.39 10.20
C ALA A 119 -6.99 -13.85 10.72
N GLN A 120 -7.65 -14.08 11.87
CA GLN A 120 -7.85 -15.43 12.41
C GLN A 120 -8.68 -16.32 11.47
N SER A 121 -9.70 -15.73 10.81
CA SER A 121 -10.52 -16.45 9.85
C SER A 121 -9.73 -16.88 8.63
N LEU A 122 -8.82 -16.04 8.11
CA LEU A 122 -7.94 -16.39 7.00
C LEU A 122 -7.01 -17.55 7.35
N VAL A 123 -6.47 -17.58 8.58
CA VAL A 123 -5.68 -18.71 9.07
C VAL A 123 -6.54 -19.99 9.10
N ALA A 124 -7.76 -19.90 9.61
CA ALA A 124 -8.68 -21.06 9.66
C ALA A 124 -9.13 -21.52 8.25
N ASP A 125 -9.22 -20.62 7.28
CA ASP A 125 -9.52 -20.94 5.88
C ASP A 125 -8.38 -21.69 5.19
N GLY A 126 -7.17 -21.72 5.78
CA GLY A 126 -6.00 -22.41 5.25
C GLY A 126 -5.53 -21.79 3.93
N VAL A 127 -5.32 -20.48 3.93
CA VAL A 127 -4.72 -19.76 2.79
C VAL A 127 -3.20 -19.96 2.77
N ASP A 128 -2.60 -19.96 1.58
CA ASP A 128 -1.16 -20.12 1.40
C ASP A 128 -0.41 -18.79 1.54
N ALA A 129 -1.07 -17.68 1.22
CA ALA A 129 -0.57 -16.32 1.40
C ALA A 129 -1.73 -15.36 1.63
N VAL A 130 -1.43 -14.19 2.21
CA VAL A 130 -2.40 -13.09 2.38
C VAL A 130 -1.91 -11.87 1.60
N PHE A 131 -2.84 -11.13 1.00
CA PHE A 131 -2.61 -9.84 0.38
C PHE A 131 -3.47 -8.74 1.02
N THR A 132 -2.83 -7.63 1.33
CA THR A 132 -3.47 -6.36 1.74
C THR A 132 -2.90 -5.22 0.89
N PRO A 133 -3.73 -4.41 0.23
CA PRO A 133 -3.25 -3.22 -0.51
C PRO A 133 -2.80 -2.11 0.45
N THR A 134 -2.73 -0.85 -0.02
CA THR A 134 -2.44 0.35 0.79
C THR A 134 -3.65 0.74 1.66
N ASP A 135 -4.04 -0.13 2.57
CA ASP A 135 -5.23 -0.02 3.41
C ASP A 135 -4.89 0.57 4.79
N ASN A 136 -5.41 1.77 5.08
CA ASN A 136 -5.10 2.48 6.31
C ASN A 136 -5.70 1.81 7.56
N THR A 137 -6.90 1.24 7.47
CA THR A 137 -7.56 0.54 8.58
C THR A 137 -6.77 -0.70 8.99
N ILE A 138 -6.29 -1.48 8.00
CA ILE A 138 -5.45 -2.64 8.27
C ILE A 138 -4.10 -2.19 8.82
N MET A 139 -3.50 -1.13 8.25
CA MET A 139 -2.20 -0.61 8.70
C MET A 139 -2.24 -0.19 10.18
N GLU A 140 -3.24 0.57 10.61
CA GLU A 140 -3.40 1.00 12.01
C GLU A 140 -3.53 -0.18 12.99
N SER A 141 -4.02 -1.33 12.50
CA SER A 141 -4.22 -2.53 13.31
C SER A 141 -3.06 -3.52 13.22
N TYR A 142 -2.04 -3.26 12.39
CA TYR A 142 -1.14 -4.29 11.92
C TYR A 142 -0.26 -4.90 13.01
N LEU A 143 0.27 -4.09 13.92
CA LEU A 143 1.07 -4.58 15.07
C LEU A 143 0.31 -5.56 15.98
N ALA A 144 -1.02 -5.55 15.94
CA ALA A 144 -1.85 -6.48 16.71
C ALA A 144 -2.12 -7.82 15.98
N ILE A 145 -1.84 -7.90 14.67
CA ILE A 145 -2.22 -9.06 13.85
C ILE A 145 -1.05 -9.78 13.16
N TYR A 146 0.12 -9.16 13.02
CA TYR A 146 1.22 -9.76 12.26
C TYR A 146 1.67 -11.13 12.80
N GLU A 147 1.69 -11.30 14.14
CA GLU A 147 2.03 -12.58 14.77
C GLU A 147 1.02 -13.69 14.42
N THR A 148 -0.24 -13.35 14.15
CA THR A 148 -1.27 -14.32 13.74
C THR A 148 -0.86 -15.05 12.47
N PHE A 149 -0.36 -14.31 11.47
CA PHE A 149 0.10 -14.88 10.21
C PHE A 149 1.47 -15.52 10.35
N ALA A 150 2.42 -14.88 11.04
CA ALA A 150 3.76 -15.40 11.25
C ALA A 150 3.74 -16.77 11.98
N ASN A 151 2.95 -16.90 13.06
CA ASN A 151 2.79 -18.15 13.81
C ASN A 151 2.10 -19.25 12.99
N ALA A 152 1.20 -18.88 12.09
CA ALA A 152 0.56 -19.82 11.16
C ALA A 152 1.44 -20.15 9.94
N LYS A 153 2.62 -19.52 9.80
CA LYS A 153 3.54 -19.62 8.66
C LYS A 153 2.91 -19.18 7.33
N ILE A 154 2.04 -18.18 7.38
CA ILE A 154 1.38 -17.61 6.22
C ILE A 154 2.07 -16.28 5.89
N PRO A 155 2.77 -16.13 4.76
CA PRO A 155 3.39 -14.88 4.37
C PRO A 155 2.32 -13.84 4.01
N HIS A 156 2.46 -12.62 4.55
CA HIS A 156 1.56 -11.51 4.26
C HIS A 156 2.25 -10.49 3.36
N TYR A 157 1.72 -10.33 2.16
CA TYR A 157 2.18 -9.40 1.12
C TYR A 157 1.33 -8.13 1.18
N THR A 158 1.96 -6.98 1.19
CA THR A 158 1.25 -5.71 1.44
C THR A 158 1.70 -4.59 0.50
N GLY A 159 0.90 -3.53 0.40
CA GLY A 159 1.08 -2.43 -0.53
C GLY A 159 2.00 -1.29 -0.06
N ALA A 160 2.68 -1.42 1.09
CA ALA A 160 3.60 -0.40 1.59
C ALA A 160 4.69 -0.98 2.51
N ASP A 161 5.84 -0.32 2.57
CA ASP A 161 6.97 -0.70 3.42
C ASP A 161 6.69 -0.56 4.92
N SER A 162 5.77 0.32 5.31
CA SER A 162 5.30 0.47 6.69
C SER A 162 4.67 -0.81 7.26
N PHE A 163 4.00 -1.60 6.44
CA PHE A 163 3.52 -2.91 6.87
C PHE A 163 4.67 -3.88 7.15
N ALA A 164 5.69 -3.91 6.29
CA ALA A 164 6.88 -4.73 6.51
C ALA A 164 7.63 -4.28 7.77
N LEU A 165 7.71 -2.97 8.03
CA LEU A 165 8.24 -2.43 9.29
C LEU A 165 7.47 -2.97 10.49
N ASN A 166 6.15 -3.05 10.43
CA ASN A 166 5.32 -3.56 11.52
C ASN A 166 5.14 -5.09 11.50
N GLY A 167 5.95 -5.84 10.74
CA GLY A 167 6.04 -7.29 10.81
C GLY A 167 5.34 -8.03 9.66
N ALA A 168 4.86 -7.37 8.58
CA ALA A 168 4.46 -8.08 7.37
C ALA A 168 5.69 -8.74 6.71
N PHE A 169 5.48 -9.87 6.04
CA PHE A 169 6.55 -10.52 5.29
C PHE A 169 7.11 -9.60 4.21
N LEU A 170 6.23 -8.95 3.45
CA LEU A 170 6.59 -8.06 2.35
C LEU A 170 5.76 -6.78 2.36
N GLY A 171 6.43 -5.63 2.23
CA GLY A 171 5.86 -4.38 1.76
C GLY A 171 6.35 -4.08 0.34
N TYR A 172 5.44 -3.82 -0.61
CA TYR A 172 5.77 -3.49 -1.99
C TYR A 172 5.20 -2.14 -2.37
N GLY A 173 5.93 -1.35 -3.15
CA GLY A 173 5.42 -0.08 -3.63
C GLY A 173 6.50 0.93 -3.98
N VAL A 174 6.23 2.20 -3.68
CA VAL A 174 7.08 3.35 -3.96
C VAL A 174 8.10 3.63 -2.85
N ASP A 175 9.13 4.42 -3.15
CA ASP A 175 9.99 5.02 -2.12
C ASP A 175 9.26 6.21 -1.48
N TYR A 176 8.69 6.00 -0.29
CA TYR A 176 7.93 7.03 0.44
C TYR A 176 8.78 8.23 0.88
N ALA A 177 10.09 8.06 1.10
CA ALA A 177 10.98 9.19 1.39
C ALA A 177 11.14 10.10 0.15
N ASN A 178 11.24 9.50 -1.04
CA ASN A 178 11.24 10.25 -2.29
C ASN A 178 9.88 10.91 -2.56
N LEU A 179 8.79 10.18 -2.37
CA LEU A 179 7.43 10.70 -2.51
C LEU A 179 7.21 11.93 -1.63
N GLY A 180 7.60 11.89 -0.36
CA GLY A 180 7.49 13.03 0.55
C GLY A 180 8.30 14.25 0.11
N ARG A 181 9.52 14.06 -0.41
CA ARG A 181 10.32 15.16 -0.99
C ARG A 181 9.61 15.79 -2.18
N GLU A 182 9.04 14.99 -3.05
CA GLU A 182 8.33 15.49 -4.23
C GLU A 182 7.03 16.18 -3.86
N THR A 183 6.32 15.72 -2.82
CA THR A 183 5.18 16.46 -2.26
C THR A 183 5.60 17.85 -1.79
N ALA A 184 6.74 17.97 -1.09
CA ALA A 184 7.27 19.26 -0.66
C ALA A 184 7.66 20.16 -1.85
N ASN A 185 8.21 19.60 -2.93
CA ASN A 185 8.50 20.35 -4.15
C ASN A 185 7.22 20.89 -4.79
N MET A 186 6.13 20.11 -4.86
CA MET A 186 4.84 20.56 -5.37
C MET A 186 4.22 21.67 -4.52
N ILE A 187 4.38 21.60 -3.20
CA ILE A 187 3.96 22.68 -2.29
C ILE A 187 4.73 23.97 -2.61
N ALA A 188 6.03 23.89 -2.83
CA ALA A 188 6.86 25.03 -3.21
C ALA A 188 6.46 25.60 -4.59
N ASP A 189 6.20 24.75 -5.57
CA ASP A 189 5.69 25.12 -6.90
C ASP A 189 4.43 25.98 -6.80
N ILE A 190 3.50 25.62 -5.91
CA ILE A 190 2.23 26.37 -5.74
C ILE A 190 2.46 27.65 -4.92
N LEU A 191 3.14 27.58 -3.77
CA LEU A 191 3.27 28.70 -2.85
C LEU A 191 4.30 29.74 -3.28
N ILE A 192 5.38 29.32 -3.94
CA ILE A 192 6.52 30.17 -4.31
C ILE A 192 6.42 30.57 -5.78
N ASP A 193 6.22 29.58 -6.66
CA ASP A 193 6.22 29.80 -8.10
C ASP A 193 4.83 30.16 -8.65
N GLY A 194 3.77 30.10 -7.82
CA GLY A 194 2.41 30.46 -8.18
C GLY A 194 1.73 29.55 -9.20
N LYS A 195 2.19 28.26 -9.28
CA LYS A 195 1.56 27.29 -10.17
C LYS A 195 0.14 26.97 -9.72
N ASP A 196 -0.76 26.78 -10.69
CA ASP A 196 -2.15 26.43 -10.44
C ASP A 196 -2.28 24.92 -10.18
N PRO A 197 -2.81 24.49 -9.01
CA PRO A 197 -3.07 23.07 -8.75
C PRO A 197 -3.89 22.37 -9.83
N ALA A 198 -4.83 23.08 -10.45
CA ALA A 198 -5.71 22.54 -11.50
C ALA A 198 -4.95 22.06 -12.76
N THR A 199 -3.76 22.58 -12.98
CA THR A 199 -2.91 22.26 -14.15
C THR A 199 -1.59 21.60 -13.79
N LEU A 200 -1.27 21.50 -12.49
CA LEU A 200 -0.07 20.85 -12.01
C LEU A 200 -0.34 19.34 -11.93
N ALA A 201 0.21 18.58 -12.86
CA ALA A 201 0.02 17.14 -12.95
C ALA A 201 0.31 16.41 -11.62
N VAL A 202 -0.50 15.42 -11.29
CA VAL A 202 -0.23 14.50 -10.19
C VAL A 202 1.09 13.77 -10.45
N LYS A 203 1.96 13.72 -9.46
CA LYS A 203 3.24 13.05 -9.60
C LYS A 203 3.13 11.57 -9.26
N THR A 204 3.56 10.74 -10.17
CA THR A 204 3.65 9.28 -10.01
C THR A 204 5.11 8.84 -9.87
N PHE A 205 5.35 7.65 -9.35
CA PHE A 205 6.68 7.13 -9.06
C PHE A 205 6.83 5.72 -9.62
N ASP A 206 8.09 5.28 -9.73
CA ASP A 206 8.40 3.88 -9.99
C ASP A 206 7.86 3.02 -8.83
N ASN A 207 7.09 2.00 -9.18
CA ASN A 207 6.44 1.07 -8.27
C ASN A 207 7.15 -0.27 -8.37
N GLY A 208 8.27 -0.41 -7.68
CA GLY A 208 9.14 -1.57 -7.85
C GLY A 208 10.02 -1.89 -6.65
N THR A 209 9.79 -1.25 -5.50
CA THR A 209 10.56 -1.54 -4.29
C THR A 209 9.89 -2.64 -3.46
N ALA A 210 10.56 -3.77 -3.30
CA ALA A 210 10.18 -4.85 -2.37
C ALA A 210 10.96 -4.70 -1.07
N THR A 211 10.27 -4.47 0.03
CA THR A 211 10.83 -4.41 1.39
C THR A 211 10.46 -5.67 2.15
N VAL A 212 11.43 -6.54 2.41
CA VAL A 212 11.23 -7.84 3.07
C VAL A 212 11.58 -7.73 4.54
N ASN A 213 10.66 -8.08 5.43
CA ASN A 213 10.95 -8.22 6.85
C ASN A 213 11.68 -9.55 7.09
N THR A 214 12.95 -9.47 7.50
CA THR A 214 13.81 -10.65 7.66
C THR A 214 13.41 -11.55 8.83
N GLU A 215 12.83 -10.99 9.88
CA GLU A 215 12.34 -11.74 11.04
C GLU A 215 11.10 -12.55 10.66
N THR A 216 10.15 -11.93 9.99
CA THR A 216 8.94 -12.61 9.50
C THR A 216 9.26 -13.57 8.36
N CYS A 217 10.20 -13.24 7.46
CA CYS A 217 10.70 -14.14 6.45
C CYS A 217 11.16 -15.49 7.06
N ALA A 218 11.99 -15.42 8.10
CA ALA A 218 12.44 -16.60 8.83
C ALA A 218 11.28 -17.32 9.58
N ALA A 219 10.38 -16.56 10.19
CA ALA A 219 9.24 -17.12 10.94
C ALA A 219 8.28 -17.90 10.05
N VAL A 220 8.00 -17.43 8.82
CA VAL A 220 7.16 -18.17 7.87
C VAL A 220 7.89 -19.32 7.19
N GLY A 221 9.20 -19.46 7.39
CA GLY A 221 10.01 -20.57 6.92
C GLY A 221 10.74 -20.33 5.60
N PHE A 222 10.86 -19.07 5.18
CA PHE A 222 11.65 -18.67 4.03
C PHE A 222 13.08 -18.29 4.44
N ASP A 223 14.00 -18.44 3.50
CA ASP A 223 15.36 -17.94 3.57
C ASP A 223 15.47 -16.63 2.80
N TYR A 224 16.00 -15.59 3.44
CA TYR A 224 16.03 -14.23 2.86
C TYR A 224 16.82 -14.17 1.55
N ASP A 225 18.01 -14.81 1.46
CA ASP A 225 18.83 -14.78 0.26
C ASP A 225 18.10 -15.44 -0.93
N THR A 226 17.34 -16.50 -0.65
CA THR A 226 16.50 -17.18 -1.65
C THR A 226 15.37 -16.28 -2.12
N ILE A 227 14.70 -15.57 -1.21
CA ILE A 227 13.63 -14.64 -1.52
C ILE A 227 14.17 -13.43 -2.30
N GLU A 228 15.29 -12.84 -1.87
CA GLU A 228 15.93 -11.73 -2.58
C GLU A 228 16.28 -12.11 -4.02
N ALA A 229 16.88 -13.30 -4.22
CA ALA A 229 17.22 -13.79 -5.55
C ALA A 229 15.97 -14.02 -6.43
N ALA A 230 14.86 -14.49 -5.85
CA ALA A 230 13.60 -14.71 -6.57
C ALA A 230 12.92 -13.40 -6.95
N PHE A 231 13.01 -12.37 -6.09
CA PHE A 231 12.35 -11.08 -6.29
C PHE A 231 13.17 -10.11 -7.16
N ALA A 232 14.50 -10.19 -7.15
CA ALA A 232 15.38 -9.28 -7.88
C ALA A 232 15.05 -9.12 -9.38
N PRO A 233 14.65 -10.17 -10.13
CA PRO A 233 14.26 -10.01 -11.53
C PRO A 233 12.93 -9.29 -11.74
N LEU A 234 12.09 -9.19 -10.70
CA LEU A 234 10.72 -8.65 -10.74
C LEU A 234 10.63 -7.25 -10.13
N CYS A 235 11.69 -6.78 -9.47
CA CYS A 235 11.70 -5.53 -8.73
C CYS A 235 12.81 -4.61 -9.23
N THR A 236 12.61 -3.30 -9.11
CA THR A 236 13.69 -2.30 -9.27
C THR A 236 14.66 -2.34 -8.11
N LYS A 237 14.15 -2.67 -6.92
CA LYS A 237 14.93 -2.78 -5.70
C LYS A 237 14.33 -3.82 -4.75
N VAL A 238 15.18 -4.66 -4.18
CA VAL A 238 14.84 -5.49 -3.02
C VAL A 238 15.66 -4.99 -1.84
N GLN A 239 15.02 -4.79 -0.70
CA GLN A 239 15.68 -4.36 0.53
C GLN A 239 15.12 -5.11 1.73
N SER A 240 15.91 -5.17 2.81
CA SER A 240 15.51 -5.81 4.06
C SER A 240 15.15 -4.79 5.12
N ILE A 241 14.29 -5.21 6.05
CA ILE A 241 13.92 -4.47 7.26
C ILE A 241 13.72 -5.45 8.41
N THR A 242 13.78 -4.96 9.66
CA THR A 242 13.37 -5.68 10.86
C THR A 242 12.12 -5.05 11.45
N THR A 243 11.43 -5.78 12.33
CA THR A 243 10.19 -5.30 12.94
C THR A 243 10.46 -4.16 13.91
N ALA A 244 9.73 -3.06 13.79
CA ALA A 244 9.78 -1.90 14.69
C ALA A 244 8.43 -1.16 14.67
N GLU A 245 8.16 -0.33 15.67
CA GLU A 245 6.94 0.48 15.71
C GLU A 245 7.00 1.64 14.72
N SER A 246 8.16 2.24 14.54
CA SER A 246 8.38 3.35 13.61
C SER A 246 9.73 3.26 12.90
N PHE A 247 9.85 3.93 11.75
CA PHE A 247 11.14 4.03 11.03
C PHE A 247 12.23 4.76 11.85
N GLY A 248 11.83 5.60 12.79
CA GLY A 248 12.77 6.28 13.72
C GLY A 248 13.48 5.30 14.65
N ASP A 249 12.87 4.16 14.97
CA ASP A 249 13.41 3.15 15.88
C ASP A 249 14.53 2.33 15.22
N LEU A 250 14.61 2.33 13.89
CA LEU A 250 15.65 1.65 13.11
C LEU A 250 16.94 2.49 13.00
N ALA A 251 16.90 3.78 13.36
CA ALA A 251 18.00 4.73 13.20
C ALA A 251 18.97 4.76 14.40
N GLY A 252 19.01 3.70 15.22
CA GLY A 252 19.86 3.54 16.42
C GLY A 252 21.30 3.13 16.11
#